data_256227d35a9b56f6b5dbc3e5ded744a9
#
_entry.id   256227d35a9b56f6b5dbc3e5ded744a9
#
_cell.length_a   1.000
_cell.length_b   1.000
_cell.length_c   1.000
_cell.angle_alpha   90.00
_cell.angle_beta   90.00
_cell.angle_gamma   90.00
#
_symmetry.space_group_name_H-M   'P 1'
#
loop_
_entity.id
_entity.type
_entity.pdbx_description
1 polymer ?
#
loop_
_entity_poly.entity_id
_entity_poly.type
_entity_poly.pdbx_seq_one_letter_code
_entity_poly.pdbx_strand_id
1 'polypeptide(L)'
;MNNRGFTIVEILLVIVVIGILATVSVVAYRGAQNKANDTAVQADLKNFGKRIEAFKIETGAYPSSADFTATLGIKFSKGAYGVDSQGYNARYCRNTTNDTYVMVSNSKSGNYFMVQTGAVVS
;
A
#
# COMPACT_ATOMS: atom_id res chain seq x y z
N MET A 1 -32.79 50.21 11.67
CA MET A 1 -31.82 49.11 11.46
C MET A 1 -32.43 47.85 12.03
N ASN A 2 -32.81 46.90 11.19
CA ASN A 2 -33.34 45.60 11.66
C ASN A 2 -32.19 44.69 12.03
N ASN A 3 -31.84 44.61 13.30
CA ASN A 3 -30.92 43.58 13.81
C ASN A 3 -31.69 42.26 13.95
N ARG A 4 -31.68 41.44 12.89
CA ARG A 4 -32.16 40.07 12.95
C ARG A 4 -31.04 39.20 13.52
N GLY A 5 -31.16 38.81 14.78
CA GLY A 5 -30.29 37.82 15.39
C GLY A 5 -30.66 36.40 14.90
N PHE A 6 -29.68 35.52 14.86
CA PHE A 6 -29.91 34.10 14.57
C PHE A 6 -30.73 33.44 15.70
N THR A 7 -31.64 32.55 15.33
CA THR A 7 -32.37 31.72 16.29
C THR A 7 -31.53 30.52 16.74
N ILE A 8 -31.77 30.04 17.96
CA ILE A 8 -31.12 28.83 18.49
C ILE A 8 -31.40 27.63 17.59
N VAL A 9 -32.63 27.57 17.02
CA VAL A 9 -33.04 26.47 16.12
C VAL A 9 -32.25 26.47 14.81
N GLU A 10 -31.96 27.63 14.23
CA GLU A 10 -31.12 27.74 13.03
C GLU A 10 -29.70 27.22 13.26
N ILE A 11 -29.10 27.55 14.39
CA ILE A 11 -27.76 27.06 14.74
C ILE A 11 -27.79 25.56 15.00
N LEU A 12 -28.80 25.03 15.70
CA LEU A 12 -28.95 23.61 15.95
C LEU A 12 -29.09 22.80 14.64
N LEU A 13 -29.89 23.31 13.70
CA LEU A 13 -30.06 22.66 12.39
C LEU A 13 -28.75 22.61 11.61
N VAL A 14 -27.98 23.69 11.60
CA VAL A 14 -26.68 23.76 10.91
C VAL A 14 -25.69 22.76 11.48
N ILE A 15 -25.54 22.66 12.81
CA ILE A 15 -24.60 21.74 13.43
C ILE A 15 -25.00 20.28 13.20
N VAL A 16 -26.28 19.94 13.16
CA VAL A 16 -26.75 18.60 12.82
C VAL A 16 -26.39 18.23 11.38
N VAL A 17 -26.64 19.14 10.42
CA VAL A 17 -26.28 18.90 9.02
C VAL A 17 -24.79 18.72 8.83
N ILE A 18 -23.97 19.59 9.47
CA ILE A 18 -22.49 19.46 9.41
C ILE A 18 -22.05 18.14 10.03
N GLY A 19 -22.64 17.71 11.14
CA GLY A 19 -22.34 16.43 11.79
C GLY A 19 -22.58 15.23 10.86
N ILE A 20 -23.69 15.21 10.15
CA ILE A 20 -24.01 14.15 9.18
C ILE A 20 -23.03 14.17 8.01
N LEU A 21 -22.76 15.33 7.42
CA LEU A 21 -21.82 15.46 6.31
C LEU A 21 -20.40 15.05 6.69
N ALA A 22 -19.96 15.39 7.91
CA ALA A 22 -18.63 15.03 8.42
C ALA A 22 -18.47 13.51 8.51
N THR A 23 -19.49 12.78 9.01
CA THR A 23 -19.40 11.31 9.13
C THR A 23 -19.26 10.63 7.79
N VAL A 24 -20.03 11.02 6.78
CA VAL A 24 -19.95 10.48 5.41
C VAL A 24 -18.59 10.77 4.78
N SER A 25 -18.09 11.99 4.96
CA SER A 25 -16.80 12.42 4.41
C SER A 25 -15.62 11.61 4.95
N VAL A 26 -15.59 11.30 6.24
CA VAL A 26 -14.52 10.50 6.87
C VAL A 26 -14.48 9.08 6.31
N VAL A 27 -15.62 8.44 6.11
CA VAL A 27 -15.68 7.07 5.56
C VAL A 27 -15.18 7.04 4.12
N ALA A 28 -15.64 7.99 3.28
CA ALA A 28 -15.20 8.09 1.89
C ALA A 28 -13.69 8.36 1.77
N TYR A 29 -13.15 9.24 2.62
CA TYR A 29 -11.73 9.56 2.66
C TYR A 29 -10.86 8.35 3.00
N ARG A 30 -11.24 7.56 4.02
CA ARG A 30 -10.51 6.34 4.39
C ARG A 30 -10.51 5.32 3.26
N GLY A 31 -11.62 5.15 2.56
CA GLY A 31 -11.71 4.25 1.40
C GLY A 31 -10.75 4.66 0.28
N ALA A 32 -10.71 5.95 -0.05
CA ALA A 32 -9.80 6.49 -1.06
C ALA A 32 -8.32 6.31 -0.66
N GLN A 33 -7.99 6.55 0.62
CA GLN A 33 -6.63 6.40 1.13
C GLN A 33 -6.17 4.94 1.13
N ASN A 34 -7.03 4.00 1.52
CA ASN A 34 -6.73 2.58 1.44
C ASN A 34 -6.46 2.15 -0.01
N LYS A 35 -7.30 2.58 -0.94
CA LYS A 35 -7.11 2.31 -2.37
C LYS A 35 -5.79 2.88 -2.90
N ALA A 36 -5.42 4.08 -2.49
CA ALA A 36 -4.14 4.71 -2.88
C ALA A 36 -2.94 3.91 -2.33
N ASN A 37 -3.00 3.47 -1.07
CA ASN A 37 -1.95 2.63 -0.46
C ASN A 37 -1.81 1.30 -1.22
N ASP A 38 -2.91 0.62 -1.51
CA ASP A 38 -2.90 -0.64 -2.26
C ASP A 38 -2.29 -0.46 -3.66
N THR A 39 -2.68 0.60 -4.36
CA THR A 39 -2.14 0.91 -5.69
C THR A 39 -0.63 1.17 -5.65
N ALA A 40 -0.15 1.89 -4.64
CA ALA A 40 1.28 2.16 -4.47
C ALA A 40 2.07 0.86 -4.20
N VAL A 41 1.57 -0.01 -3.31
CA VAL A 41 2.20 -1.32 -3.03
C VAL A 41 2.23 -2.20 -4.27
N GLN A 42 1.14 -2.28 -5.03
CA GLN A 42 1.09 -3.04 -6.29
C GLN A 42 2.05 -2.49 -7.34
N ALA A 43 2.17 -1.17 -7.46
CA ALA A 43 3.12 -0.54 -8.39
C ALA A 43 4.57 -0.85 -8.01
N ASP A 44 4.91 -0.76 -6.73
CA ASP A 44 6.22 -1.12 -6.21
C ASP A 44 6.53 -2.59 -6.49
N LEU A 45 5.62 -3.51 -6.20
CA LEU A 45 5.80 -4.95 -6.46
C LEU A 45 6.02 -5.26 -7.93
N LYS A 46 5.30 -4.57 -8.84
CA LYS A 46 5.53 -4.70 -10.29
C LYS A 46 6.95 -4.25 -10.68
N ASN A 47 7.42 -3.15 -10.11
CA ASN A 47 8.76 -2.64 -10.36
C ASN A 47 9.83 -3.58 -9.79
N PHE A 48 9.58 -4.15 -8.61
CA PHE A 48 10.49 -5.14 -8.00
C PHE A 48 10.56 -6.41 -8.84
N GLY A 49 9.42 -6.93 -9.28
CA GLY A 49 9.37 -8.08 -10.18
C GLY A 49 10.22 -7.86 -11.43
N LYS A 50 10.09 -6.70 -12.09
CA LYS A 50 10.91 -6.37 -13.27
C LYS A 50 12.41 -6.33 -12.96
N ARG A 51 12.81 -5.78 -11.80
CA ARG A 51 14.22 -5.74 -11.40
C ARG A 51 14.78 -7.13 -11.07
N ILE A 52 13.97 -7.97 -10.42
CA ILE A 52 14.31 -9.34 -10.08
C ILE A 52 14.51 -10.17 -11.38
N GLU A 53 13.61 -10.00 -12.35
CA GLU A 53 13.74 -10.67 -13.65
C GLU A 53 14.96 -10.18 -14.43
N ALA A 54 15.22 -8.86 -14.43
CA ALA A 54 16.42 -8.31 -15.06
C ALA A 54 17.70 -8.86 -14.44
N PHE A 55 17.77 -8.94 -13.12
CA PHE A 55 18.90 -9.56 -12.41
C PHE A 55 19.12 -11.01 -12.82
N LYS A 56 18.04 -11.79 -12.96
CA LYS A 56 18.14 -13.17 -13.46
C LYS A 56 18.70 -13.26 -14.88
N ILE A 57 18.29 -12.35 -15.75
CA ILE A 57 18.81 -12.31 -17.14
C ILE A 57 20.32 -12.03 -17.14
N GLU A 58 20.79 -11.15 -16.27
CA GLU A 58 22.20 -10.75 -16.19
C GLU A 58 23.08 -11.80 -15.51
N THR A 59 22.56 -12.46 -14.46
CA THR A 59 23.35 -13.37 -13.60
C THR A 59 23.05 -14.85 -13.79
N GLY A 60 21.96 -15.18 -14.50
CA GLY A 60 21.50 -16.55 -14.73
C GLY A 60 20.63 -17.15 -13.63
N ALA A 61 20.46 -16.46 -12.49
CA ALA A 61 19.66 -16.97 -11.37
C ALA A 61 18.95 -15.82 -10.62
N TYR A 62 17.87 -16.12 -9.90
CA TYR A 62 17.23 -15.12 -9.07
C TYR A 62 18.13 -14.68 -7.90
N PRO A 63 18.03 -13.42 -7.44
CA PRO A 63 18.86 -12.90 -6.37
C PRO A 63 18.67 -13.68 -5.06
N SER A 64 19.75 -13.82 -4.29
CA SER A 64 19.65 -14.29 -2.89
C SER A 64 19.05 -13.19 -1.99
N SER A 65 18.69 -13.53 -0.76
CA SER A 65 18.19 -12.53 0.20
C SER A 65 19.23 -11.43 0.49
N ALA A 66 20.53 -11.75 0.41
CA ALA A 66 21.61 -10.79 0.59
C ALA A 66 21.73 -9.85 -0.62
N ASP A 67 21.65 -10.38 -1.84
CA ASP A 67 21.70 -9.59 -3.08
C ASP A 67 20.47 -8.67 -3.21
N PHE A 68 19.32 -9.12 -2.70
CA PHE A 68 18.07 -8.36 -2.77
C PHE A 68 18.20 -6.97 -2.14
N THR A 69 18.86 -6.86 -1.00
CA THR A 69 19.04 -5.57 -0.32
C THR A 69 20.20 -4.76 -0.84
N ALA A 70 21.31 -5.41 -1.23
CA ALA A 70 22.56 -4.75 -1.59
C ALA A 70 22.59 -4.30 -3.06
N THR A 71 22.08 -5.13 -3.97
CA THR A 71 22.32 -4.96 -5.42
C THR A 71 21.12 -4.39 -6.16
N LEU A 72 19.88 -4.75 -5.77
CA LEU A 72 18.69 -4.35 -6.51
C LEU A 72 18.24 -2.90 -6.27
N GLY A 73 18.78 -2.21 -5.26
CA GLY A 73 18.47 -0.80 -4.98
C GLY A 73 16.97 -0.53 -4.84
N ILE A 74 16.25 -1.47 -4.23
CA ILE A 74 14.80 -1.42 -4.08
C ILE A 74 14.40 -0.31 -3.11
N LYS A 75 13.50 0.57 -3.55
CA LYS A 75 12.92 1.63 -2.74
C LYS A 75 11.43 1.37 -2.56
N PHE A 76 10.99 1.35 -1.31
CA PHE A 76 9.58 1.19 -0.95
C PHE A 76 8.89 2.53 -0.78
N SER A 77 7.64 2.64 -1.20
CA SER A 77 6.74 3.75 -0.88
C SER A 77 6.29 3.66 0.58
N LYS A 78 7.20 3.96 1.51
CA LYS A 78 7.09 3.67 2.96
C LYS A 78 5.74 4.04 3.58
N GLY A 79 5.12 5.13 3.13
CA GLY A 79 3.83 5.59 3.65
C GLY A 79 2.65 4.67 3.32
N ALA A 80 2.78 3.82 2.30
CA ALA A 80 1.72 2.92 1.83
C ALA A 80 1.77 1.53 2.47
N TYR A 81 2.93 1.15 3.04
CA TYR A 81 3.13 -0.19 3.60
C TYR A 81 2.69 -0.27 5.05
N GLY A 82 2.02 -1.39 5.38
CA GLY A 82 1.87 -1.88 6.73
C GLY A 82 3.10 -2.67 7.17
N VAL A 83 3.07 -3.14 8.40
CA VAL A 83 4.05 -4.09 8.94
C VAL A 83 3.33 -5.38 9.33
N ASP A 84 3.99 -6.51 9.12
CA ASP A 84 3.48 -7.79 9.60
C ASP A 84 3.69 -7.95 11.11
N SER A 85 3.24 -9.07 11.68
CA SER A 85 3.40 -9.40 13.10
C SER A 85 4.85 -9.47 13.59
N GLN A 86 5.81 -9.51 12.66
CA GLN A 86 7.25 -9.58 12.94
C GLN A 86 7.98 -8.26 12.59
N GLY A 87 7.23 -7.22 12.24
CA GLY A 87 7.78 -5.89 11.96
C GLY A 87 8.31 -5.69 10.54
N TYR A 88 7.99 -6.60 9.59
CA TYR A 88 8.45 -6.50 8.20
C TYR A 88 7.36 -5.91 7.30
N ASN A 89 7.77 -5.01 6.40
CA ASN A 89 6.91 -4.44 5.36
C ASN A 89 6.77 -5.34 4.13
N ALA A 90 7.81 -6.13 3.86
CA ALA A 90 7.85 -7.07 2.76
C ALA A 90 8.80 -8.24 3.08
N ARG A 91 8.52 -9.39 2.48
CA ARG A 91 9.35 -10.59 2.58
C ARG A 91 9.64 -11.14 1.21
N TYR A 92 10.90 -11.48 0.99
CA TYR A 92 11.38 -12.13 -0.20
C TYR A 92 11.88 -13.53 0.13
N CYS A 93 11.42 -14.53 -0.64
CA CYS A 93 11.86 -15.91 -0.54
C CYS A 93 12.22 -16.42 -1.94
N ARG A 94 13.37 -17.09 -2.06
CA ARG A 94 13.79 -17.80 -3.26
C ARG A 94 13.80 -19.30 -3.00
N ASN A 95 13.28 -20.05 -3.96
CA ASN A 95 13.45 -21.51 -4.01
C ASN A 95 14.62 -21.81 -4.96
N THR A 96 15.71 -22.37 -4.43
CA THR A 96 16.92 -22.69 -5.20
C THR A 96 16.80 -23.96 -6.01
N THR A 97 15.88 -24.85 -5.67
CA THR A 97 15.68 -26.12 -6.37
C THR A 97 14.99 -25.92 -7.72
N ASN A 98 13.95 -25.08 -7.75
CA ASN A 98 13.17 -24.80 -8.96
C ASN A 98 13.49 -23.44 -9.59
N ASP A 99 14.45 -22.71 -9.01
CA ASP A 99 14.79 -21.33 -9.37
C ASP A 99 13.55 -20.46 -9.55
N THR A 100 12.77 -20.35 -8.49
CA THR A 100 11.57 -19.52 -8.41
C THR A 100 11.68 -18.57 -7.21
N TYR A 101 10.91 -17.48 -7.23
CA TYR A 101 10.82 -16.57 -6.10
C TYR A 101 9.38 -16.18 -5.79
N VAL A 102 9.18 -15.74 -4.58
CA VAL A 102 7.96 -15.04 -4.13
C VAL A 102 8.35 -13.87 -3.25
N MET A 103 7.70 -12.76 -3.45
CA MET A 103 7.78 -11.60 -2.58
C MET A 103 6.38 -11.20 -2.15
N VAL A 104 6.17 -11.08 -0.85
CA VAL A 104 4.90 -10.69 -0.25
C VAL A 104 5.07 -9.36 0.44
N SER A 105 4.10 -8.48 0.29
CA SER A 105 4.06 -7.18 0.95
C SER A 105 2.70 -6.92 1.58
N ASN A 106 2.72 -6.18 2.69
CA ASN A 106 1.53 -5.78 3.42
C ASN A 106 1.25 -4.30 3.16
N SER A 107 0.04 -3.98 2.68
CA SER A 107 -0.44 -2.62 2.55
C SER A 107 -0.93 -2.08 3.90
N LYS A 108 -0.85 -0.78 4.09
CA LYS A 108 -1.43 -0.09 5.26
C LYS A 108 -2.95 -0.21 5.34
N SER A 109 -3.61 -0.57 4.25
CA SER A 109 -5.05 -0.92 4.23
C SER A 109 -5.37 -2.22 4.95
N GLY A 110 -4.35 -3.08 5.20
CA GLY A 110 -4.47 -4.45 5.71
C GLY A 110 -4.47 -5.53 4.64
N ASN A 111 -4.45 -5.17 3.35
CA ASN A 111 -4.38 -6.12 2.25
C ASN A 111 -2.95 -6.61 2.02
N TYR A 112 -2.82 -7.86 1.58
CA TYR A 112 -1.55 -8.48 1.20
C TYR A 112 -1.47 -8.61 -0.32
N PHE A 113 -0.32 -8.28 -0.86
CA PHE A 113 -0.02 -8.44 -2.28
C PHE A 113 1.26 -9.24 -2.45
N MET A 114 1.31 -10.03 -3.51
CA MET A 114 2.50 -10.81 -3.81
C MET A 114 2.93 -10.64 -5.27
N VAL A 115 4.22 -10.79 -5.51
CA VAL A 115 4.79 -11.03 -6.82
C VAL A 115 5.57 -12.34 -6.75
N GLN A 116 5.40 -13.15 -7.76
CA GLN A 116 6.11 -14.42 -7.90
C GLN A 116 6.65 -14.57 -9.33
N THR A 117 7.46 -15.56 -9.56
CA THR A 117 8.01 -15.86 -10.87
C THR A 117 6.93 -15.73 -11.96
N GLY A 118 7.09 -14.71 -12.83
CA GLY A 118 6.22 -14.47 -13.98
C GLY A 118 4.91 -13.73 -13.74
N ALA A 119 4.50 -13.40 -12.52
CA ALA A 119 3.23 -12.71 -12.29
C ALA A 119 3.14 -11.91 -10.98
N VAL A 120 2.40 -10.81 -11.01
CA VAL A 120 1.90 -10.11 -9.81
C VAL A 120 0.51 -10.66 -9.50
N VAL A 121 0.33 -11.21 -8.32
CA VAL A 121 -0.93 -11.76 -7.84
C VAL A 121 -1.43 -10.92 -6.66
N SER A 122 -2.67 -10.52 -6.71
CA SER A 122 -3.37 -9.81 -5.63
C SER A 122 -4.20 -10.77 -4.78
#